data_26703a9bedebc0c144898ae9ec75b90b
#
_entry.id   26703a9bedebc0c144898ae9ec75b90b
#
_cell.length_a   1.000
_cell.length_b   1.000
_cell.length_c   1.000
_cell.angle_alpha   90.00
_cell.angle_beta   90.00
_cell.angle_gamma   90.00
#
_symmetry.space_group_name_H-M   'P 1'
#
loop_
_entity.id
_entity.type
_entity.pdbx_description
1 polymer ?
#
loop_
_entity_poly.entity_id
_entity_poly.type
_entity_poly.pdbx_seq_one_letter_code
_entity_poly.pdbx_strand_id
1 'polypeptide(L)'
;MADNTKRGTGKIAQIIGAVLDIKFTDGSLPEINEAIKIPLSNGTSLTVEVAQHLGDDTVKCIAMGSTDGLVRGMEAIATGAPITVPVGENTLGRIFNVLGEPIDNKPAPEDVSFEPIHRPAPKFVEQSTEQELLETGIKVVDLLCPYQKGGKIGLFGGAGVGKTVLIQELIHNIATEHGGYSVFTGVGERTREGNDLYYEMKESGVIDKTTMVFGQMNEPPGARMRVGLTGLTMAEYFRDKGGKDVLLFIDNIFRFTQAGSEVSALLGRMPSAVGYQPTLQTEMGALQERITSTKNGSITSVQAVYVPADDLTDPAPATTFAHLDATTVLSRSIVELGIYPAVDPLESTSRILDPRIVGEDHFNVARGVQEILQRYKELQDIIAILGMDELSESDKIVVSRARKIQRFLSQPFFVAGQFTGLEGKYVPISETIRGFKEILEGKHDDIPESYFLNAGSIDDVLAKVK
;
A
#
# COMPACT_ATOMS: atom_id res chain seq x y z
N MET A 1 3.34 37.17 13.54
CA MET A 1 3.40 37.41 14.99
C MET A 1 2.96 36.12 15.63
N ALA A 2 3.90 35.34 16.18
CA ALA A 2 3.57 34.09 16.86
C ALA A 2 2.88 34.46 18.16
N ASP A 3 1.63 34.08 18.29
CA ASP A 3 0.85 34.21 19.51
C ASP A 3 1.52 33.31 20.58
N ASN A 4 2.01 33.97 21.63
CA ASN A 4 2.72 33.32 22.70
C ASN A 4 1.67 32.75 23.71
N THR A 5 0.81 31.85 23.20
CA THR A 5 -0.09 31.06 24.01
C THR A 5 0.75 30.22 24.96
N LYS A 6 0.62 30.46 26.26
CA LYS A 6 1.28 29.69 27.32
C LYS A 6 1.06 28.21 27.05
N ARG A 7 2.13 27.48 26.69
CA ARG A 7 2.10 26.03 26.55
C ARG A 7 1.67 25.45 27.90
N GLY A 8 0.56 24.71 27.94
CA GLY A 8 0.06 24.08 29.14
C GLY A 8 1.07 23.06 29.67
N THR A 9 1.25 23.01 30.96
CA THR A 9 2.06 22.02 31.63
C THR A 9 1.18 21.17 32.54
N GLY A 10 1.20 19.87 32.32
CA GLY A 10 0.48 18.88 33.11
C GLY A 10 1.40 17.94 33.85
N LYS A 11 0.81 17.06 34.62
CA LYS A 11 1.51 15.98 35.32
C LYS A 11 0.85 14.64 35.06
N ILE A 12 1.66 13.60 34.91
CA ILE A 12 1.18 12.22 34.77
C ILE A 12 0.42 11.82 36.03
N ALA A 13 -0.86 11.49 35.89
CA ALA A 13 -1.72 11.02 36.96
C ALA A 13 -1.77 9.50 37.04
N GLN A 14 -1.80 8.81 35.89
CA GLN A 14 -1.87 7.35 35.76
C GLN A 14 -1.18 6.86 34.51
N ILE A 15 -0.65 5.62 34.58
CA ILE A 15 -0.04 4.93 33.43
C ILE A 15 -0.63 3.52 33.38
N ILE A 16 -1.19 3.16 32.21
CA ILE A 16 -1.73 1.83 31.95
C ILE A 16 -1.19 1.36 30.60
N GLY A 17 -0.09 0.61 30.59
CA GLY A 17 0.59 0.20 29.38
C GLY A 17 0.98 1.41 28.50
N ALA A 18 0.51 1.43 27.27
CA ALA A 18 0.77 2.52 26.32
C ALA A 18 -0.18 3.73 26.43
N VAL A 19 -1.02 3.78 27.49
CA VAL A 19 -1.99 4.86 27.73
C VAL A 19 -1.67 5.58 29.03
N LEU A 20 -1.75 6.90 29.00
CA LEU A 20 -1.47 7.76 30.14
C LEU A 20 -2.62 8.72 30.39
N ASP A 21 -2.92 8.95 31.67
CA ASP A 21 -3.79 10.03 32.09
C ASP A 21 -2.90 11.20 32.59
N ILE A 22 -3.12 12.38 32.03
CA ILE A 22 -2.34 13.61 32.36
C ILE A 22 -3.28 14.70 32.81
N LYS A 23 -2.99 15.29 33.96
CA LYS A 23 -3.79 16.36 34.55
C LYS A 23 -3.13 17.71 34.34
N PHE A 24 -3.92 18.67 33.82
CA PHE A 24 -3.54 20.06 33.57
C PHE A 24 -4.28 20.97 34.53
N THR A 25 -3.58 21.54 35.49
CA THR A 25 -4.20 22.35 36.58
C THR A 25 -4.21 23.86 36.31
N ASP A 26 -3.60 24.27 35.21
CA ASP A 26 -3.48 25.70 34.84
C ASP A 26 -4.61 26.22 33.94
N GLY A 27 -5.64 25.40 33.71
CA GLY A 27 -6.77 25.71 32.83
C GLY A 27 -6.48 25.60 31.32
N SER A 28 -5.29 25.14 30.92
CA SER A 28 -4.88 24.96 29.54
C SER A 28 -5.00 23.49 29.12
N LEU A 29 -6.21 23.01 28.91
CA LEU A 29 -6.46 21.63 28.50
C LEU A 29 -6.08 21.45 27.03
N PRO A 30 -5.17 20.50 26.67
CA PRO A 30 -4.82 20.20 25.30
C PRO A 30 -6.02 19.69 24.47
N GLU A 31 -6.01 20.02 23.18
CA GLU A 31 -7.05 19.55 22.27
C GLU A 31 -6.88 18.06 21.92
N ILE A 32 -7.94 17.46 21.39
CA ILE A 32 -7.90 16.09 20.84
C ILE A 32 -6.90 16.05 19.67
N ASN A 33 -6.09 15.00 19.61
CA ASN A 33 -4.96 14.80 18.69
C ASN A 33 -3.75 15.71 18.92
N GLU A 34 -3.75 16.55 19.92
CA GLU A 34 -2.58 17.36 20.25
C GLU A 34 -1.45 16.48 20.78
N ALA A 35 -0.22 16.79 20.36
CA ALA A 35 0.98 16.13 20.84
C ALA A 35 1.44 16.75 22.19
N ILE A 36 1.80 15.89 23.12
CA ILE A 36 2.36 16.25 24.41
C ILE A 36 3.74 15.60 24.52
N LYS A 37 4.73 16.35 25.02
CA LYS A 37 6.08 15.83 25.25
C LYS A 37 6.34 15.64 26.73
N ILE A 38 6.87 14.47 27.07
CA ILE A 38 7.26 14.08 28.42
C ILE A 38 8.79 13.97 28.43
N PRO A 39 9.50 14.92 29.10
CA PRO A 39 10.96 14.87 29.20
C PRO A 39 11.40 13.63 29.99
N LEU A 40 12.39 12.91 29.48
CA LEU A 40 12.97 11.73 30.12
C LEU A 40 14.34 12.06 30.73
N SER A 41 14.76 11.28 31.72
CA SER A 41 16.02 11.47 32.42
C SER A 41 17.28 11.34 31.57
N ASN A 42 17.16 10.67 30.43
CA ASN A 42 18.24 10.47 29.45
C ASN A 42 18.41 11.64 28.45
N GLY A 43 17.66 12.74 28.63
CA GLY A 43 17.70 13.91 27.75
C GLY A 43 16.84 13.81 26.49
N THR A 44 16.14 12.68 26.28
CA THR A 44 15.14 12.54 25.23
C THR A 44 13.73 12.90 25.73
N SER A 45 12.75 12.85 24.87
CA SER A 45 11.35 13.02 25.25
C SER A 45 10.46 11.94 24.65
N LEU A 46 9.48 11.48 25.41
CA LEU A 46 8.40 10.65 24.90
C LEU A 46 7.30 11.55 24.36
N THR A 47 6.85 11.30 23.14
CA THR A 47 5.66 11.95 22.57
C THR A 47 4.43 11.09 22.82
N VAL A 48 3.38 11.73 23.34
CA VAL A 48 2.05 11.12 23.50
C VAL A 48 1.01 11.99 22.79
N GLU A 49 -0.08 11.39 22.38
CA GLU A 49 -1.17 12.06 21.65
C GLU A 49 -2.45 12.03 22.47
N VAL A 50 -3.14 13.14 22.58
CA VAL A 50 -4.42 13.24 23.29
C VAL A 50 -5.49 12.47 22.54
N ALA A 51 -6.07 11.45 23.15
CA ALA A 51 -7.12 10.64 22.59
C ALA A 51 -8.52 11.00 23.13
N GLN A 52 -8.59 11.49 24.38
CA GLN A 52 -9.86 11.64 25.07
C GLN A 52 -9.76 12.67 26.20
N HIS A 53 -10.79 13.48 26.40
CA HIS A 53 -10.97 14.29 27.60
C HIS A 53 -11.76 13.49 28.64
N LEU A 54 -11.26 13.38 29.86
CA LEU A 54 -11.90 12.64 30.96
C LEU A 54 -12.72 13.50 31.88
N GLY A 55 -12.62 14.83 31.79
CA GLY A 55 -13.09 15.78 32.79
C GLY A 55 -12.07 16.00 33.89
N ASP A 56 -12.37 16.92 34.83
CA ASP A 56 -11.48 17.29 35.94
C ASP A 56 -10.04 17.63 35.45
N ASP A 57 -9.96 18.42 34.39
CA ASP A 57 -8.72 18.89 33.75
C ASP A 57 -7.75 17.76 33.35
N THR A 58 -8.30 16.57 33.11
CA THR A 58 -7.54 15.36 32.77
C THR A 58 -7.77 14.92 31.34
N VAL A 59 -6.68 14.59 30.64
CA VAL A 59 -6.69 14.01 29.30
C VAL A 59 -6.12 12.61 29.33
N LYS A 60 -6.69 11.74 28.51
CA LYS A 60 -6.16 10.38 28.25
C LYS A 60 -5.37 10.41 26.96
N CYS A 61 -4.12 9.94 27.01
CA CYS A 61 -3.16 10.03 25.92
C CYS A 61 -2.65 8.64 25.52
N ILE A 62 -2.25 8.53 24.26
CA ILE A 62 -1.65 7.33 23.67
C ILE A 62 -0.17 7.61 23.43
N ALA A 63 0.70 6.73 23.93
CA ALA A 63 2.14 6.86 23.75
C ALA A 63 2.59 6.43 22.37
N MET A 64 3.51 7.19 21.77
CA MET A 64 4.16 6.87 20.49
C MET A 64 5.49 6.12 20.69
N GLY A 65 5.90 5.88 21.91
CA GLY A 65 7.10 5.14 22.27
C GLY A 65 6.89 4.33 23.56
N SER A 66 7.97 3.70 24.06
CA SER A 66 7.90 2.96 25.33
C SER A 66 7.56 3.89 26.50
N THR A 67 6.68 3.40 27.37
CA THR A 67 6.33 4.04 28.65
C THR A 67 7.18 3.56 29.82
N ASP A 68 8.19 2.74 29.54
CA ASP A 68 9.09 2.22 30.59
C ASP A 68 9.85 3.35 31.28
N GLY A 69 9.91 3.29 32.59
CA GLY A 69 10.57 4.30 33.41
C GLY A 69 9.76 5.56 33.71
N LEU A 70 8.54 5.68 33.17
CA LEU A 70 7.63 6.76 33.54
C LEU A 70 7.08 6.54 34.96
N VAL A 71 6.94 7.62 35.70
CA VAL A 71 6.32 7.61 37.03
C VAL A 71 5.27 8.73 37.16
N ARG A 72 4.33 8.52 38.07
CA ARG A 72 3.34 9.54 38.40
C ARG A 72 4.00 10.85 38.87
N GLY A 73 3.44 11.95 38.47
CA GLY A 73 3.94 13.29 38.83
C GLY A 73 5.01 13.83 37.87
N MET A 74 5.51 13.04 36.93
CA MET A 74 6.38 13.58 35.87
C MET A 74 5.67 14.67 35.07
N GLU A 75 6.44 15.65 34.63
CA GLU A 75 5.98 16.79 33.85
C GLU A 75 5.64 16.36 32.42
N ALA A 76 4.56 16.94 31.89
CA ALA A 76 4.09 16.73 30.54
C ALA A 76 3.78 18.09 29.90
N ILE A 77 4.40 18.40 28.77
CA ILE A 77 4.34 19.71 28.13
C ILE A 77 3.51 19.59 26.84
N ALA A 78 2.37 20.28 26.80
CA ALA A 78 1.56 20.42 25.61
C ALA A 78 2.31 21.21 24.54
N THR A 79 2.22 20.76 23.28
CA THR A 79 2.92 21.42 22.17
C THR A 79 2.07 22.48 21.48
N GLY A 80 0.75 22.46 21.69
CA GLY A 80 -0.20 23.35 21.04
C GLY A 80 -0.53 22.93 19.60
N ALA A 81 -0.08 21.75 19.15
CA ALA A 81 -0.30 21.25 17.80
C ALA A 81 -0.32 19.72 17.77
N PRO A 82 -0.97 19.11 16.77
CA PRO A 82 -0.83 17.67 16.49
C PRO A 82 0.62 17.27 16.19
N ILE A 83 0.88 15.96 16.12
CA ILE A 83 2.16 15.44 15.64
C ILE A 83 2.40 15.99 14.23
N THR A 84 3.54 16.64 14.02
CA THR A 84 3.99 17.15 12.72
C THR A 84 5.19 16.37 12.23
N VAL A 85 5.27 16.15 10.94
CA VAL A 85 6.32 15.36 10.30
C VAL A 85 6.95 16.12 9.14
N PRO A 86 8.24 15.89 8.84
CA PRO A 86 8.92 16.54 7.73
C PRO A 86 8.32 16.08 6.40
N VAL A 87 8.19 17.02 5.46
CA VAL A 87 7.69 16.79 4.12
C VAL A 87 8.56 17.53 3.09
N GLY A 88 8.61 17.04 1.87
CA GLY A 88 9.36 17.66 0.78
C GLY A 88 10.35 16.70 0.13
N GLU A 89 10.99 17.16 -0.93
CA GLU A 89 11.92 16.35 -1.73
C GLU A 89 13.14 15.87 -0.93
N ASN A 90 13.53 16.61 0.11
CA ASN A 90 14.65 16.21 0.99
C ASN A 90 14.33 15.03 1.91
N THR A 91 13.08 14.52 1.87
CA THR A 91 12.69 13.26 2.51
C THR A 91 12.92 12.04 1.62
N LEU A 92 13.15 12.23 0.32
CA LEU A 92 13.40 11.14 -0.61
C LEU A 92 14.73 10.44 -0.29
N GLY A 93 14.74 9.13 -0.44
CA GLY A 93 15.89 8.29 -0.11
C GLY A 93 16.11 8.10 1.40
N ARG A 94 15.17 8.53 2.23
CA ARG A 94 15.30 8.54 3.69
C ARG A 94 14.27 7.62 4.35
N ILE A 95 14.57 7.21 5.58
CA ILE A 95 13.71 6.37 6.41
C ILE A 95 13.37 7.09 7.70
N PHE A 96 12.09 7.14 8.03
CA PHE A 96 11.55 7.84 9.20
C PHE A 96 10.73 6.92 10.09
N ASN A 97 10.59 7.30 11.37
CA ASN A 97 9.63 6.71 12.29
C ASN A 97 8.28 7.46 12.23
N VAL A 98 7.35 7.09 13.10
CA VAL A 98 6.00 7.71 13.19
C VAL A 98 6.05 9.23 13.46
N LEU A 99 7.06 9.70 14.15
CA LEU A 99 7.25 11.12 14.47
C LEU A 99 8.00 11.91 13.39
N GLY A 100 8.36 11.23 12.28
CA GLY A 100 9.18 11.83 11.23
C GLY A 100 10.65 12.03 11.62
N GLU A 101 11.13 11.32 12.63
CA GLU A 101 12.54 11.30 12.99
C GLU A 101 13.27 10.28 12.11
N PRO A 102 14.46 10.62 11.58
CA PRO A 102 15.22 9.70 10.72
C PRO A 102 15.74 8.51 11.54
N ILE A 103 15.59 7.31 10.96
CA ILE A 103 16.09 6.05 11.54
C ILE A 103 17.13 5.36 10.64
N ASP A 104 17.63 6.06 9.65
CA ASP A 104 18.63 5.60 8.68
C ASP A 104 20.08 5.95 9.07
N ASN A 105 20.33 6.33 10.32
CA ASN A 105 21.62 6.77 10.86
C ASN A 105 22.22 8.00 10.14
N LYS A 106 21.40 8.79 9.47
CA LYS A 106 21.79 10.05 8.86
C LYS A 106 21.21 11.22 9.65
N PRO A 107 21.79 12.42 9.55
CA PRO A 107 21.21 13.62 10.21
C PRO A 107 19.80 13.91 9.69
N ALA A 108 19.05 14.68 10.46
CA ALA A 108 17.73 15.15 10.04
C ALA A 108 17.84 15.91 8.70
N PRO A 109 16.87 15.73 7.78
CA PRO A 109 16.89 16.46 6.54
C PRO A 109 16.76 17.96 6.77
N GLU A 110 17.57 18.74 6.04
CA GLU A 110 17.53 20.21 6.04
C GLU A 110 16.50 20.70 4.99
N ASP A 111 16.07 21.94 5.11
CA ASP A 111 15.13 22.59 4.19
C ASP A 111 13.82 21.79 3.95
N VAL A 112 13.25 21.29 5.04
CA VAL A 112 11.96 20.61 5.02
C VAL A 112 10.88 21.47 5.66
N SER A 113 9.66 21.34 5.14
CA SER A 113 8.47 21.84 5.81
C SER A 113 7.95 20.77 6.77
N PHE A 114 7.14 21.19 7.73
CA PHE A 114 6.46 20.27 8.65
C PHE A 114 4.96 20.39 8.48
N GLU A 115 4.27 19.26 8.35
CA GLU A 115 2.82 19.19 8.19
C GLU A 115 2.22 18.25 9.25
N PRO A 116 1.01 18.56 9.77
CA PRO A 116 0.37 17.72 10.77
C PRO A 116 -0.13 16.41 10.13
N ILE A 117 -0.02 15.31 10.89
CA ILE A 117 -0.52 14.00 10.42
C ILE A 117 -2.04 13.92 10.45
N HIS A 118 -2.70 14.70 11.29
CA HIS A 118 -4.16 14.82 11.33
C HIS A 118 -4.61 16.00 10.48
N ARG A 119 -5.27 15.69 9.38
CA ARG A 119 -5.89 16.68 8.49
C ARG A 119 -7.14 16.08 7.84
N PRO A 120 -8.12 16.91 7.47
CA PRO A 120 -9.30 16.42 6.77
C PRO A 120 -8.93 15.92 5.37
N ALA A 121 -9.78 15.05 4.83
CA ALA A 121 -9.73 14.67 3.42
C ALA A 121 -9.91 15.92 2.52
N PRO A 122 -9.40 15.88 1.27
CA PRO A 122 -9.64 16.95 0.29
C PRO A 122 -11.14 17.23 0.13
N LYS A 123 -11.49 18.52 0.04
CA LYS A 123 -12.88 18.91 -0.15
C LYS A 123 -13.38 18.42 -1.50
N PHE A 124 -14.69 18.20 -1.60
CA PHE A 124 -15.32 17.73 -2.83
C PHE A 124 -14.94 18.57 -4.07
N VAL A 125 -14.86 19.90 -3.92
CA VAL A 125 -14.47 20.81 -5.00
C VAL A 125 -13.00 20.75 -5.41
N GLU A 126 -12.15 20.15 -4.59
CA GLU A 126 -10.71 19.99 -4.83
C GLU A 126 -10.40 18.66 -5.53
N GLN A 127 -11.32 17.70 -5.42
CA GLN A 127 -11.14 16.37 -6.01
C GLN A 127 -11.30 16.41 -7.52
N SER A 128 -10.53 15.58 -8.23
CA SER A 128 -10.73 15.29 -9.63
C SER A 128 -11.82 14.23 -9.79
N THR A 129 -12.73 14.46 -10.74
CA THR A 129 -13.77 13.49 -11.10
C THR A 129 -13.38 12.64 -12.31
N GLU A 130 -12.22 12.91 -12.91
CA GLU A 130 -11.72 12.16 -14.05
C GLU A 130 -11.26 10.77 -13.62
N GLN A 131 -11.73 9.76 -14.33
CA GLN A 131 -11.31 8.39 -14.14
C GLN A 131 -10.21 8.07 -15.16
N GLU A 132 -8.97 8.23 -14.74
CA GLU A 132 -7.81 7.93 -15.56
C GLU A 132 -7.17 6.60 -15.14
N LEU A 133 -6.75 5.83 -16.14
CA LEU A 133 -5.96 4.63 -15.94
C LEU A 133 -4.52 5.01 -15.60
N LEU A 134 -3.97 4.39 -14.57
CA LEU A 134 -2.54 4.45 -14.27
C LEU A 134 -1.85 3.30 -15.01
N GLU A 135 -1.14 3.62 -16.08
CA GLU A 135 -0.37 2.64 -16.82
C GLU A 135 0.85 2.19 -16.01
N THR A 136 0.89 0.92 -15.64
CA THR A 136 1.98 0.37 -14.82
C THR A 136 3.10 -0.24 -15.64
N GLY A 137 2.88 -0.53 -16.91
CA GLY A 137 3.80 -1.24 -17.79
C GLY A 137 3.92 -2.74 -17.49
N ILE A 138 3.04 -3.27 -16.63
CA ILE A 138 2.96 -4.68 -16.26
C ILE A 138 1.72 -5.28 -16.92
N LYS A 139 1.93 -6.16 -17.91
CA LYS A 139 0.86 -6.69 -18.76
C LYS A 139 -0.36 -7.22 -18.01
N VAL A 140 -0.13 -8.10 -17.03
CA VAL A 140 -1.23 -8.73 -16.30
C VAL A 140 -2.03 -7.73 -15.48
N VAL A 141 -1.38 -6.72 -14.92
CA VAL A 141 -2.03 -5.66 -14.15
C VAL A 141 -2.84 -4.77 -15.10
N ASP A 142 -2.19 -4.21 -16.10
CA ASP A 142 -2.83 -3.24 -17.00
C ASP A 142 -3.97 -3.84 -17.81
N LEU A 143 -3.90 -5.13 -18.15
CA LEU A 143 -4.96 -5.81 -18.91
C LEU A 143 -6.16 -6.20 -18.03
N LEU A 144 -5.92 -6.89 -16.91
CA LEU A 144 -6.96 -7.64 -16.17
C LEU A 144 -7.41 -6.96 -14.88
N CYS A 145 -6.53 -6.22 -14.21
CA CYS A 145 -6.85 -5.47 -13.00
C CYS A 145 -6.25 -4.06 -13.03
N PRO A 146 -6.57 -3.26 -14.05
CA PRO A 146 -5.96 -1.96 -14.25
C PRO A 146 -6.17 -1.04 -13.05
N TYR A 147 -5.14 -0.25 -12.73
CA TYR A 147 -5.15 0.68 -11.61
C TYR A 147 -5.71 2.03 -12.05
N GLN A 148 -6.52 2.62 -11.21
CA GLN A 148 -7.02 3.98 -11.40
C GLN A 148 -6.09 4.97 -10.71
N LYS A 149 -5.76 6.08 -11.35
CA LYS A 149 -5.10 7.20 -10.67
C LYS A 149 -5.96 7.71 -9.53
N GLY A 150 -5.36 7.85 -8.36
CA GLY A 150 -6.09 8.20 -7.14
C GLY A 150 -6.93 7.06 -6.56
N GLY A 151 -6.83 5.86 -7.12
CA GLY A 151 -7.52 4.67 -6.66
C GLY A 151 -6.80 3.96 -5.51
N LYS A 152 -7.50 3.04 -4.91
CA LYS A 152 -7.04 2.22 -3.79
C LYS A 152 -7.01 0.76 -4.22
N ILE A 153 -5.82 0.19 -4.25
CA ILE A 153 -5.58 -1.17 -4.72
C ILE A 153 -5.25 -2.06 -3.53
N GLY A 154 -5.99 -3.14 -3.36
CA GLY A 154 -5.65 -4.20 -2.42
C GLY A 154 -4.70 -5.20 -3.06
N LEU A 155 -3.57 -5.44 -2.41
CA LEU A 155 -2.59 -6.45 -2.81
C LEU A 155 -2.68 -7.64 -1.86
N PHE A 156 -3.11 -8.78 -2.40
CA PHE A 156 -3.29 -10.01 -1.66
C PHE A 156 -2.20 -11.01 -2.05
N GLY A 157 -1.72 -11.78 -1.10
CA GLY A 157 -0.76 -12.83 -1.37
C GLY A 157 -0.07 -13.31 -0.10
N GLY A 158 0.20 -14.60 -0.04
CA GLY A 158 0.97 -15.21 1.03
C GLY A 158 2.47 -14.86 0.96
N ALA A 159 3.24 -15.47 1.83
CA ALA A 159 4.70 -15.31 1.82
C ALA A 159 5.31 -15.96 0.56
N GLY A 160 6.32 -15.32 -0.02
CA GLY A 160 7.12 -15.89 -1.10
C GLY A 160 6.46 -15.89 -2.49
N VAL A 161 5.40 -15.13 -2.69
CA VAL A 161 4.72 -15.02 -4.00
C VAL A 161 5.20 -13.84 -4.86
N GLY A 162 6.21 -13.10 -4.38
CA GLY A 162 6.80 -11.97 -5.13
C GLY A 162 6.15 -10.61 -4.88
N LYS A 163 5.43 -10.43 -3.76
CA LYS A 163 4.79 -9.17 -3.39
C LYS A 163 5.79 -7.99 -3.39
N THR A 164 6.91 -8.14 -2.71
CA THR A 164 7.95 -7.11 -2.61
C THR A 164 8.53 -6.75 -3.97
N VAL A 165 8.80 -7.74 -4.80
CA VAL A 165 9.34 -7.52 -6.16
C VAL A 165 8.35 -6.77 -7.05
N LEU A 166 7.05 -7.08 -6.93
CA LEU A 166 6.00 -6.34 -7.64
C LEU A 166 5.93 -4.87 -7.18
N ILE A 167 6.00 -4.63 -5.88
CA ILE A 167 6.03 -3.27 -5.32
C ILE A 167 7.22 -2.48 -5.85
N GLN A 168 8.41 -3.06 -5.85
CA GLN A 168 9.62 -2.41 -6.36
C GLN A 168 9.53 -2.11 -7.86
N GLU A 169 8.96 -3.01 -8.65
CA GLU A 169 8.76 -2.78 -10.08
C GLU A 169 7.76 -1.65 -10.35
N LEU A 170 6.67 -1.58 -9.58
CA LEU A 170 5.73 -0.46 -9.65
C LEU A 170 6.42 0.87 -9.33
N ILE A 171 7.25 0.92 -8.28
CA ILE A 171 8.02 2.12 -7.93
C ILE A 171 8.96 2.51 -9.07
N HIS A 172 9.69 1.52 -9.62
CA HIS A 172 10.62 1.74 -10.73
C HIS A 172 9.90 2.34 -11.95
N ASN A 173 8.80 1.71 -12.36
CA ASN A 173 8.06 2.13 -13.55
C ASN A 173 7.42 3.51 -13.38
N ILE A 174 6.84 3.80 -12.22
CA ILE A 174 6.28 5.13 -11.94
C ILE A 174 7.37 6.21 -11.90
N ALA A 175 8.51 5.92 -11.30
CA ALA A 175 9.61 6.88 -11.24
C ALA A 175 10.22 7.14 -12.63
N THR A 176 10.36 6.11 -13.46
CA THR A 176 11.03 6.18 -14.76
C THR A 176 10.12 6.74 -15.85
N GLU A 177 8.90 6.23 -15.95
CA GLU A 177 7.98 6.55 -17.04
C GLU A 177 7.07 7.74 -16.74
N HIS A 178 6.67 7.92 -15.48
CA HIS A 178 5.76 8.98 -15.07
C HIS A 178 6.44 10.12 -14.29
N GLY A 179 7.72 9.97 -13.91
CA GLY A 179 8.45 10.97 -13.12
C GLY A 179 7.84 11.20 -11.74
N GLY A 180 7.06 10.25 -11.24
CA GLY A 180 6.37 10.29 -9.96
C GLY A 180 7.27 9.90 -8.79
N TYR A 181 6.77 10.18 -7.58
CA TYR A 181 7.40 9.78 -6.34
C TYR A 181 6.59 8.68 -5.65
N SER A 182 7.26 7.95 -4.77
CA SER A 182 6.63 6.91 -3.98
C SER A 182 6.88 7.13 -2.49
N VAL A 183 5.89 6.74 -1.69
CA VAL A 183 6.02 6.68 -0.24
C VAL A 183 5.71 5.25 0.19
N PHE A 184 6.65 4.62 0.87
CA PHE A 184 6.44 3.29 1.43
C PHE A 184 6.20 3.40 2.94
N THR A 185 5.10 2.84 3.40
CA THR A 185 4.70 2.86 4.80
C THR A 185 4.60 1.45 5.34
N GLY A 186 5.56 1.07 6.18
CA GLY A 186 5.58 -0.20 6.90
C GLY A 186 4.80 -0.10 8.20
N VAL A 187 3.68 -0.81 8.29
CA VAL A 187 2.79 -0.81 9.45
C VAL A 187 2.83 -2.16 10.14
N GLY A 188 3.45 -2.22 11.31
CA GLY A 188 3.50 -3.43 12.12
C GLY A 188 4.30 -4.58 11.51
N GLU A 189 5.18 -4.29 10.56
CA GLU A 189 6.04 -5.28 9.93
C GLU A 189 7.30 -5.57 10.76
N ARG A 190 7.99 -6.65 10.42
CA ARG A 190 9.24 -7.02 11.09
C ARG A 190 10.36 -6.06 10.71
N THR A 191 11.16 -5.66 11.69
CA THR A 191 12.33 -4.79 11.49
C THR A 191 13.28 -5.33 10.41
N ARG A 192 13.50 -6.63 10.39
CA ARG A 192 14.35 -7.28 9.40
C ARG A 192 13.82 -7.10 7.97
N GLU A 193 12.52 -7.33 7.77
CA GLU A 193 11.89 -7.21 6.44
C GLU A 193 11.96 -5.77 5.93
N GLY A 194 11.77 -4.78 6.81
CA GLY A 194 11.95 -3.38 6.46
C GLY A 194 13.38 -3.02 6.07
N ASN A 195 14.36 -3.59 6.78
CA ASN A 195 15.77 -3.39 6.47
C ASN A 195 16.17 -4.07 5.14
N ASP A 196 15.71 -5.29 4.93
CA ASP A 196 15.97 -6.03 3.67
C ASP A 196 15.38 -5.24 2.49
N LEU A 197 14.14 -4.76 2.61
CA LEU A 197 13.48 -3.92 1.59
C LEU A 197 14.28 -2.64 1.27
N TYR A 198 14.81 -1.97 2.29
CA TYR A 198 15.62 -0.76 2.07
C TYR A 198 16.87 -1.05 1.22
N TYR A 199 17.59 -2.12 1.53
CA TYR A 199 18.77 -2.50 0.76
C TYR A 199 18.43 -2.95 -0.65
N GLU A 200 17.36 -3.73 -0.83
CA GLU A 200 16.86 -4.13 -2.16
C GLU A 200 16.49 -2.92 -3.01
N MET A 201 15.79 -1.92 -2.43
CA MET A 201 15.46 -0.68 -3.12
C MET A 201 16.68 0.15 -3.47
N LYS A 202 17.72 0.10 -2.65
CA LYS A 202 18.99 0.77 -2.91
C LYS A 202 19.75 0.09 -4.06
N GLU A 203 19.77 -1.24 -4.07
CA GLU A 203 20.41 -2.03 -5.12
C GLU A 203 19.70 -1.89 -6.47
N SER A 204 18.37 -1.85 -6.46
CA SER A 204 17.57 -1.64 -7.67
C SER A 204 17.52 -0.18 -8.15
N GLY A 205 18.09 0.77 -7.37
CA GLY A 205 18.18 2.18 -7.73
C GLY A 205 16.85 2.96 -7.61
N VAL A 206 15.83 2.40 -6.97
CA VAL A 206 14.52 3.08 -6.81
C VAL A 206 14.41 3.92 -5.54
N ILE A 207 15.36 3.77 -4.62
CA ILE A 207 15.33 4.45 -3.32
C ILE A 207 15.31 5.97 -3.42
N ASP A 208 16.02 6.55 -4.39
CA ASP A 208 16.15 8.02 -4.55
C ASP A 208 14.83 8.72 -4.93
N LYS A 209 13.82 7.96 -5.31
CA LYS A 209 12.47 8.43 -5.64
C LYS A 209 11.42 8.01 -4.59
N THR A 210 11.90 7.46 -3.46
CA THR A 210 11.02 6.87 -2.45
C THR A 210 11.33 7.42 -1.07
N THR A 211 10.30 7.82 -0.33
CA THR A 211 10.36 8.08 1.10
C THR A 211 9.83 6.87 1.85
N MET A 212 10.52 6.42 2.87
CA MET A 212 10.12 5.26 3.67
C MET A 212 9.77 5.68 5.09
N VAL A 213 8.68 5.13 5.62
CA VAL A 213 8.23 5.37 7.01
C VAL A 213 7.89 4.03 7.65
N PHE A 214 8.42 3.78 8.84
CA PHE A 214 8.18 2.52 9.54
C PHE A 214 7.63 2.74 10.95
N GLY A 215 6.55 2.03 11.28
CA GLY A 215 6.08 1.75 12.63
C GLY A 215 6.07 0.24 12.82
N GLN A 216 7.12 -0.31 13.40
CA GLN A 216 7.42 -1.73 13.35
C GLN A 216 6.66 -2.55 14.40
N MET A 217 6.72 -3.87 14.27
CA MET A 217 5.98 -4.82 15.12
C MET A 217 6.30 -4.69 16.61
N ASN A 218 7.53 -4.31 16.96
CA ASN A 218 7.97 -4.13 18.34
C ASN A 218 7.63 -2.77 18.95
N GLU A 219 7.11 -1.83 18.14
CA GLU A 219 6.71 -0.52 18.61
C GLU A 219 5.32 -0.56 19.26
N PRO A 220 5.00 0.39 20.18
CA PRO A 220 3.71 0.42 20.84
C PRO A 220 2.56 0.64 19.85
N PRO A 221 1.32 0.26 20.23
CA PRO A 221 0.18 0.34 19.34
C PRO A 221 -0.12 1.76 18.83
N GLY A 222 0.20 2.79 19.60
CA GLY A 222 0.07 4.19 19.16
C GLY A 222 0.91 4.49 17.92
N ALA A 223 2.18 4.07 17.92
CA ALA A 223 3.07 4.23 16.79
C ALA A 223 2.57 3.46 15.55
N ARG A 224 2.19 2.21 15.71
CA ARG A 224 1.66 1.37 14.62
C ARG A 224 0.34 1.92 14.05
N MET A 225 -0.49 2.54 14.88
CA MET A 225 -1.76 3.15 14.47
C MET A 225 -1.56 4.46 13.70
N ARG A 226 -0.51 5.22 14.00
CA ARG A 226 -0.29 6.57 13.43
C ARG A 226 0.70 6.60 12.27
N VAL A 227 1.56 5.60 12.11
CA VAL A 227 2.57 5.58 11.05
C VAL A 227 1.97 5.66 9.65
N GLY A 228 0.80 5.06 9.42
CA GLY A 228 0.05 5.18 8.18
C GLY A 228 -0.31 6.63 7.84
N LEU A 229 -0.68 7.42 8.84
CA LEU A 229 -0.97 8.85 8.68
C LEU A 229 0.30 9.66 8.39
N THR A 230 1.43 9.28 8.97
CA THR A 230 2.72 9.91 8.69
C THR A 230 3.11 9.74 7.22
N GLY A 231 3.09 8.52 6.71
CA GLY A 231 3.38 8.26 5.30
C GLY A 231 2.40 8.95 4.36
N LEU A 232 1.12 8.92 4.69
CA LEU A 232 0.09 9.61 3.90
C LEU A 232 0.31 11.14 3.87
N THR A 233 0.70 11.73 4.98
CA THR A 233 1.01 13.17 5.03
C THR A 233 2.19 13.54 4.12
N MET A 234 3.22 12.72 4.08
CA MET A 234 4.36 12.91 3.17
C MET A 234 3.92 12.77 1.70
N ALA A 235 3.06 11.81 1.39
CA ALA A 235 2.50 11.63 0.05
C ALA A 235 1.62 12.81 -0.38
N GLU A 236 0.80 13.33 0.54
CA GLU A 236 -0.07 14.48 0.26
C GLU A 236 0.70 15.75 -0.10
N TYR A 237 1.88 15.95 0.48
CA TYR A 237 2.73 17.08 0.09
C TYR A 237 3.14 17.01 -1.38
N PHE A 238 3.56 15.85 -1.86
CA PHE A 238 3.95 15.66 -3.25
C PHE A 238 2.77 15.80 -4.21
N ARG A 239 1.58 15.35 -3.82
CA ARG A 239 0.35 15.56 -4.59
C ARG A 239 -0.04 17.04 -4.65
N ASP A 240 -0.15 17.68 -3.50
CA ASP A 240 -0.81 18.99 -3.36
C ASP A 240 0.12 20.16 -3.75
N LYS A 241 1.39 20.09 -3.35
CA LYS A 241 2.40 21.13 -3.61
C LYS A 241 3.35 20.77 -4.73
N GLY A 242 3.69 19.49 -4.88
CA GLY A 242 4.56 19.01 -5.93
C GLY A 242 3.86 18.78 -7.28
N GLY A 243 2.54 18.73 -7.31
CA GLY A 243 1.77 18.43 -8.52
C GLY A 243 2.12 17.09 -9.17
N LYS A 244 2.44 16.09 -8.33
CA LYS A 244 2.94 14.79 -8.77
C LYS A 244 1.86 13.70 -8.67
N ASP A 245 2.04 12.68 -9.48
CA ASP A 245 1.39 11.40 -9.28
C ASP A 245 2.23 10.59 -8.29
N VAL A 246 1.64 10.24 -7.16
CA VAL A 246 2.33 9.59 -6.04
C VAL A 246 1.79 8.19 -5.87
N LEU A 247 2.70 7.22 -5.70
CA LEU A 247 2.34 5.90 -5.19
C LEU A 247 2.53 5.86 -3.68
N LEU A 248 1.48 5.47 -2.97
CA LEU A 248 1.53 5.21 -1.53
C LEU A 248 1.38 3.71 -1.28
N PHE A 249 2.43 3.10 -0.75
CA PHE A 249 2.39 1.71 -0.30
C PHE A 249 2.12 1.64 1.19
N ILE A 250 1.18 0.80 1.59
CA ILE A 250 0.87 0.52 2.99
C ILE A 250 1.01 -0.98 3.20
N ASP A 251 2.03 -1.40 3.91
CA ASP A 251 2.26 -2.80 4.25
C ASP A 251 2.39 -2.96 5.76
N ASN A 252 1.38 -3.37 6.45
CA ASN A 252 0.12 -3.98 6.07
C ASN A 252 -1.06 -3.21 6.66
N ILE A 253 -2.10 -2.94 5.89
CA ILE A 253 -3.26 -2.16 6.36
C ILE A 253 -4.02 -2.87 7.50
N PHE A 254 -4.01 -4.20 7.57
CA PHE A 254 -4.58 -4.96 8.68
C PHE A 254 -3.93 -4.59 10.03
N ARG A 255 -2.63 -4.32 10.05
CA ARG A 255 -1.90 -3.95 11.27
C ARG A 255 -2.34 -2.58 11.81
N PHE A 256 -2.77 -1.69 10.93
CA PHE A 256 -3.41 -0.43 11.33
C PHE A 256 -4.68 -0.68 12.14
N THR A 257 -5.58 -1.55 11.66
CA THR A 257 -6.80 -1.90 12.38
C THR A 257 -6.53 -2.66 13.67
N GLN A 258 -5.55 -3.57 13.66
CA GLN A 258 -5.14 -4.30 14.85
C GLN A 258 -4.60 -3.37 15.94
N ALA A 259 -3.72 -2.43 15.59
CA ALA A 259 -3.22 -1.43 16.53
C ALA A 259 -4.36 -0.56 17.08
N GLY A 260 -5.32 -0.19 16.25
CA GLY A 260 -6.53 0.52 16.67
C GLY A 260 -7.37 -0.26 17.68
N SER A 261 -7.48 -1.58 17.55
CA SER A 261 -8.20 -2.42 18.52
C SER A 261 -7.47 -2.51 19.86
N GLU A 262 -6.14 -2.61 19.84
CA GLU A 262 -5.31 -2.59 21.05
C GLU A 262 -5.46 -1.26 21.80
N VAL A 263 -5.38 -0.13 21.09
CA VAL A 263 -5.58 1.20 21.66
C VAL A 263 -6.99 1.34 22.24
N SER A 264 -8.00 0.92 21.51
CA SER A 264 -9.41 0.98 21.95
C SER A 264 -9.65 0.21 23.25
N ALA A 265 -9.05 -0.96 23.39
CA ALA A 265 -9.10 -1.75 24.61
C ALA A 265 -8.43 -1.02 25.79
N LEU A 266 -7.25 -0.44 25.59
CA LEU A 266 -6.54 0.35 26.60
C LEU A 266 -7.28 1.62 27.00
N LEU A 267 -8.04 2.23 26.07
CA LEU A 267 -8.92 3.37 26.36
C LEU A 267 -10.20 2.97 27.13
N GLY A 268 -10.43 1.68 27.33
CA GLY A 268 -11.62 1.17 28.03
C GLY A 268 -12.90 1.24 27.22
N ARG A 269 -12.81 1.29 25.90
CA ARG A 269 -13.98 1.26 24.99
C ARG A 269 -14.55 -0.17 24.92
N MET A 270 -15.87 -0.27 24.88
CA MET A 270 -16.53 -1.56 24.69
C MET A 270 -16.23 -2.09 23.28
N PRO A 271 -15.71 -3.32 23.15
CA PRO A 271 -15.40 -3.89 21.84
C PRO A 271 -16.69 -4.17 21.03
N SER A 272 -16.55 -4.07 19.70
CA SER A 272 -17.56 -4.50 18.75
C SER A 272 -17.38 -5.98 18.37
N ALA A 273 -17.97 -6.39 17.24
CA ALA A 273 -17.86 -7.76 16.74
C ALA A 273 -16.39 -8.24 16.63
N VAL A 274 -16.13 -9.47 17.02
CA VAL A 274 -14.80 -10.14 16.97
C VAL A 274 -13.72 -9.41 17.78
N GLY A 275 -14.09 -8.52 18.70
CA GLY A 275 -13.15 -7.77 19.55
C GLY A 275 -12.56 -6.51 18.91
N TYR A 276 -13.01 -6.11 17.73
CA TYR A 276 -12.56 -4.88 17.09
C TYR A 276 -13.11 -3.62 17.77
N GLN A 277 -12.47 -2.49 17.53
CA GLN A 277 -12.91 -1.19 18.01
C GLN A 277 -14.27 -0.78 17.39
N PRO A 278 -15.13 -0.10 18.15
CA PRO A 278 -16.40 0.40 17.61
C PRO A 278 -16.21 1.50 16.55
N THR A 279 -15.04 2.12 16.52
CA THR A 279 -14.64 3.19 15.60
C THR A 279 -13.93 2.69 14.34
N LEU A 280 -13.90 1.37 14.09
CA LEU A 280 -13.15 0.76 12.98
C LEU A 280 -13.45 1.40 11.62
N GLN A 281 -14.74 1.55 11.28
CA GLN A 281 -15.15 2.14 10.00
C GLN A 281 -14.76 3.61 9.88
N THR A 282 -14.90 4.37 10.97
CA THR A 282 -14.56 5.79 11.00
C THR A 282 -13.05 6.01 10.88
N GLU A 283 -12.26 5.21 11.57
CA GLU A 283 -10.80 5.28 11.53
C GLU A 283 -10.26 4.90 10.14
N MET A 284 -10.78 3.81 9.57
CA MET A 284 -10.42 3.39 8.22
C MET A 284 -10.86 4.43 7.18
N GLY A 285 -12.09 4.93 7.28
CA GLY A 285 -12.61 5.97 6.40
C GLY A 285 -11.78 7.26 6.45
N ALA A 286 -11.39 7.70 7.64
CA ALA A 286 -10.58 8.90 7.81
C ALA A 286 -9.21 8.80 7.11
N LEU A 287 -8.62 7.61 7.08
CA LEU A 287 -7.37 7.36 6.34
C LEU A 287 -7.64 7.24 4.84
N GLN A 288 -8.59 6.43 4.44
CA GLN A 288 -8.83 6.08 3.03
C GLN A 288 -9.36 7.25 2.19
N GLU A 289 -10.19 8.11 2.75
CA GLU A 289 -10.77 9.26 2.02
C GLU A 289 -9.73 10.36 1.71
N ARG A 290 -8.59 10.37 2.37
CA ARG A 290 -7.46 11.25 2.06
C ARG A 290 -6.70 10.79 0.80
N ILE A 291 -6.80 9.50 0.47
CA ILE A 291 -6.15 8.88 -0.69
C ILE A 291 -7.05 9.07 -1.90
N THR A 292 -6.77 10.08 -2.69
CA THR A 292 -7.58 10.45 -3.87
C THR A 292 -6.80 11.33 -4.83
N SER A 293 -7.34 11.48 -6.04
CA SER A 293 -6.89 12.48 -7.00
C SER A 293 -7.47 13.85 -6.67
N THR A 294 -6.63 14.86 -6.76
CA THR A 294 -7.03 16.27 -6.72
C THR A 294 -6.73 16.93 -8.06
N LYS A 295 -7.12 18.19 -8.21
CA LYS A 295 -6.81 18.99 -9.41
C LYS A 295 -5.31 19.23 -9.61
N ASN A 296 -4.50 19.04 -8.56
CA ASN A 296 -3.05 19.27 -8.58
C ASN A 296 -2.23 18.00 -8.86
N GLY A 297 -2.71 16.86 -8.43
CA GLY A 297 -2.00 15.58 -8.56
C GLY A 297 -2.82 14.43 -8.01
N SER A 298 -2.22 13.25 -7.94
CA SER A 298 -2.89 12.05 -7.45
C SER A 298 -2.09 11.30 -6.38
N ILE A 299 -2.79 10.62 -5.48
CA ILE A 299 -2.22 9.55 -4.66
C ILE A 299 -2.95 8.27 -5.03
N THR A 300 -2.22 7.32 -5.58
CA THR A 300 -2.70 5.96 -5.81
C THR A 300 -2.09 5.06 -4.75
N SER A 301 -2.91 4.34 -3.99
CA SER A 301 -2.40 3.47 -2.94
C SER A 301 -2.41 2.00 -3.36
N VAL A 302 -1.34 1.30 -3.00
CA VAL A 302 -1.25 -0.15 -3.04
C VAL A 302 -1.12 -0.63 -1.61
N GLN A 303 -2.15 -1.30 -1.11
CA GLN A 303 -2.28 -1.68 0.28
C GLN A 303 -2.20 -3.21 0.38
N ALA A 304 -1.17 -3.70 1.06
CA ALA A 304 -1.12 -5.12 1.39
C ALA A 304 -2.21 -5.43 2.42
N VAL A 305 -3.01 -6.43 2.13
CA VAL A 305 -4.13 -6.85 2.98
C VAL A 305 -3.88 -8.26 3.49
N TYR A 306 -3.80 -8.40 4.80
CA TYR A 306 -3.81 -9.69 5.45
C TYR A 306 -5.25 -10.07 5.83
N VAL A 307 -5.62 -11.28 5.51
CA VAL A 307 -6.97 -11.81 5.81
C VAL A 307 -6.81 -12.88 6.90
N PRO A 308 -7.24 -12.60 8.16
CA PRO A 308 -7.15 -13.56 9.24
C PRO A 308 -7.90 -14.85 8.92
N ALA A 309 -7.23 -16.00 9.06
CA ALA A 309 -7.78 -17.34 8.81
C ALA A 309 -8.44 -17.49 7.41
N ASP A 310 -8.03 -16.69 6.44
CA ASP A 310 -8.64 -16.62 5.09
C ASP A 310 -10.14 -16.29 5.10
N ASP A 311 -10.62 -15.68 6.18
CA ASP A 311 -12.03 -15.28 6.35
C ASP A 311 -12.27 -13.85 5.86
N LEU A 312 -12.78 -13.73 4.64
CA LEU A 312 -13.14 -12.44 4.02
C LEU A 312 -14.31 -11.73 4.72
N THR A 313 -15.03 -12.41 5.62
CA THR A 313 -16.14 -11.83 6.38
C THR A 313 -15.68 -11.21 7.70
N ASP A 314 -14.41 -11.38 8.08
CA ASP A 314 -13.83 -10.68 9.23
C ASP A 314 -13.98 -9.16 9.06
N PRO A 315 -14.39 -8.43 10.13
CA PRO A 315 -14.65 -7.00 10.04
C PRO A 315 -13.52 -6.14 9.50
N ALA A 316 -12.25 -6.49 9.76
CA ALA A 316 -11.12 -5.69 9.30
C ALA A 316 -10.91 -5.77 7.78
N PRO A 317 -10.74 -6.94 7.15
CA PRO A 317 -10.71 -7.03 5.69
C PRO A 317 -12.01 -6.55 5.04
N ALA A 318 -13.17 -6.87 5.58
CA ALA A 318 -14.46 -6.44 5.03
C ALA A 318 -14.57 -4.90 4.96
N THR A 319 -14.13 -4.19 6.00
CA THR A 319 -14.10 -2.72 6.01
C THR A 319 -13.09 -2.18 4.99
N THR A 320 -11.94 -2.81 4.86
CA THR A 320 -10.93 -2.43 3.87
C THR A 320 -11.43 -2.62 2.45
N PHE A 321 -12.06 -3.76 2.15
CA PHE A 321 -12.63 -4.05 0.82
C PHE A 321 -13.63 -3.02 0.33
N ALA A 322 -14.42 -2.45 1.24
CA ALA A 322 -15.40 -1.43 0.89
C ALA A 322 -14.77 -0.18 0.24
N HIS A 323 -13.50 0.09 0.53
CA HIS A 323 -12.75 1.23 -0.01
C HIS A 323 -11.94 0.91 -1.27
N LEU A 324 -11.71 -0.36 -1.60
CA LEU A 324 -10.84 -0.74 -2.71
C LEU A 324 -11.51 -0.55 -4.07
N ASP A 325 -10.73 -0.04 -5.03
CA ASP A 325 -11.13 0.13 -6.43
C ASP A 325 -10.65 -1.04 -7.30
N ALA A 326 -9.55 -1.67 -6.92
CA ALA A 326 -9.02 -2.85 -7.58
C ALA A 326 -8.39 -3.81 -6.57
N THR A 327 -8.33 -5.08 -6.94
CA THR A 327 -7.64 -6.13 -6.18
C THR A 327 -6.67 -6.87 -7.08
N THR A 328 -5.43 -7.00 -6.62
CA THR A 328 -4.38 -7.81 -7.26
C THR A 328 -4.08 -8.98 -6.33
N VAL A 329 -4.35 -10.17 -6.80
CA VAL A 329 -4.15 -11.41 -6.03
C VAL A 329 -2.91 -12.13 -6.55
N LEU A 330 -1.91 -12.31 -5.70
CA LEU A 330 -0.73 -13.12 -5.99
C LEU A 330 -0.95 -14.54 -5.51
N SER A 331 -0.76 -15.51 -6.40
CA SER A 331 -1.09 -16.92 -6.16
C SER A 331 0.15 -17.80 -6.16
N ARG A 332 0.23 -18.69 -5.16
CA ARG A 332 1.30 -19.69 -5.11
C ARG A 332 1.21 -20.70 -6.26
N SER A 333 0.02 -21.06 -6.68
CA SER A 333 -0.18 -21.98 -7.82
C SER A 333 0.41 -21.40 -9.13
N ILE A 334 0.41 -20.09 -9.30
CA ILE A 334 1.05 -19.42 -10.44
C ILE A 334 2.58 -19.43 -10.28
N VAL A 335 3.10 -19.26 -9.06
CA VAL A 335 4.54 -19.39 -8.77
C VAL A 335 5.04 -20.78 -9.12
N GLU A 336 4.29 -21.81 -8.78
CA GLU A 336 4.63 -23.21 -9.06
C GLU A 336 4.73 -23.51 -10.58
N LEU A 337 4.04 -22.72 -11.40
CA LEU A 337 4.15 -22.76 -12.85
C LEU A 337 5.37 -21.99 -13.41
N GLY A 338 6.13 -21.33 -12.53
CA GLY A 338 7.26 -20.47 -12.92
C GLY A 338 6.85 -19.18 -13.63
N ILE A 339 5.63 -18.71 -13.40
CA ILE A 339 5.08 -17.51 -14.03
C ILE A 339 5.21 -16.33 -13.05
N TYR A 340 5.93 -15.28 -13.45
CA TYR A 340 6.12 -14.04 -12.69
C TYR A 340 5.83 -12.80 -13.55
N PRO A 341 5.13 -11.79 -13.01
CA PRO A 341 4.54 -11.74 -11.67
C PRO A 341 3.45 -12.78 -11.49
N ALA A 342 3.34 -13.34 -10.30
CA ALA A 342 2.43 -14.43 -9.99
C ALA A 342 0.99 -13.94 -9.73
N VAL A 343 0.51 -13.00 -10.51
CA VAL A 343 -0.83 -12.43 -10.41
C VAL A 343 -1.85 -13.44 -10.94
N ASP A 344 -2.84 -13.76 -10.11
CA ASP A 344 -3.94 -14.62 -10.53
C ASP A 344 -4.88 -13.86 -11.47
N PRO A 345 -5.00 -14.28 -12.73
CA PRO A 345 -5.78 -13.54 -13.73
C PRO A 345 -7.30 -13.67 -13.57
N LEU A 346 -7.76 -14.65 -12.79
CA LEU A 346 -9.19 -14.90 -12.56
C LEU A 346 -9.69 -14.32 -11.24
N GLU A 347 -8.81 -14.25 -10.23
CA GLU A 347 -9.15 -13.72 -8.90
C GLU A 347 -8.89 -12.20 -8.78
N SER A 348 -8.06 -11.63 -9.66
CA SER A 348 -7.76 -10.20 -9.67
C SER A 348 -8.83 -9.42 -10.43
N THR A 349 -9.26 -8.29 -9.87
CA THR A 349 -10.38 -7.50 -10.40
C THR A 349 -10.09 -5.99 -10.34
N SER A 350 -10.79 -5.22 -11.18
CA SER A 350 -10.75 -3.76 -11.13
C SER A 350 -12.11 -3.17 -11.54
N ARG A 351 -12.53 -2.13 -10.81
CA ARG A 351 -13.77 -1.41 -11.11
C ARG A 351 -13.69 -0.59 -12.40
N ILE A 352 -12.50 -0.16 -12.78
CA ILE A 352 -12.33 0.61 -14.02
C ILE A 352 -12.23 -0.25 -15.27
N LEU A 353 -12.22 -1.57 -15.16
CA LEU A 353 -12.33 -2.46 -16.31
C LEU A 353 -13.78 -2.46 -16.84
N ASP A 354 -14.15 -1.34 -17.41
CA ASP A 354 -15.47 -1.05 -17.98
C ASP A 354 -15.24 -0.44 -19.38
N PRO A 355 -15.98 -0.88 -20.41
CA PRO A 355 -15.75 -0.41 -21.78
C PRO A 355 -15.89 1.11 -21.95
N ARG A 356 -16.63 1.77 -21.06
CA ARG A 356 -16.78 3.25 -21.07
C ARG A 356 -15.53 3.98 -20.56
N ILE A 357 -14.66 3.31 -19.82
CA ILE A 357 -13.45 3.89 -19.22
C ILE A 357 -12.21 3.45 -20.00
N VAL A 358 -12.00 2.15 -20.14
CA VAL A 358 -10.80 1.60 -20.81
C VAL A 358 -10.94 1.44 -22.30
N GLY A 359 -12.16 1.57 -22.85
CA GLY A 359 -12.48 1.32 -24.25
C GLY A 359 -12.89 -0.12 -24.53
N GLU A 360 -13.67 -0.30 -25.61
CA GLU A 360 -14.21 -1.61 -25.96
C GLU A 360 -13.14 -2.63 -26.31
N ASP A 361 -12.08 -2.21 -26.99
CA ASP A 361 -11.01 -3.13 -27.44
C ASP A 361 -10.28 -3.74 -26.23
N HIS A 362 -9.87 -2.91 -25.27
CA HIS A 362 -9.25 -3.38 -24.02
C HIS A 362 -10.20 -4.31 -23.24
N PHE A 363 -11.44 -3.90 -23.05
CA PHE A 363 -12.43 -4.67 -22.31
C PHE A 363 -12.69 -6.04 -22.95
N ASN A 364 -12.87 -6.10 -24.27
CA ASN A 364 -13.14 -7.33 -24.99
C ASN A 364 -11.95 -8.29 -24.96
N VAL A 365 -10.72 -7.78 -25.09
CA VAL A 365 -9.50 -8.59 -24.97
C VAL A 365 -9.34 -9.14 -23.56
N ALA A 366 -9.55 -8.32 -22.53
CA ALA A 366 -9.47 -8.78 -21.14
C ALA A 366 -10.52 -9.86 -20.84
N ARG A 367 -11.76 -9.69 -21.30
CA ARG A 367 -12.82 -10.69 -21.16
C ARG A 367 -12.49 -11.98 -21.91
N GLY A 368 -12.01 -11.88 -23.13
CA GLY A 368 -11.58 -13.06 -23.92
C GLY A 368 -10.46 -13.84 -23.24
N VAL A 369 -9.50 -13.17 -22.63
CA VAL A 369 -8.44 -13.80 -21.83
C VAL A 369 -9.02 -14.50 -20.61
N GLN A 370 -9.91 -13.86 -19.86
CA GLN A 370 -10.55 -14.47 -18.69
C GLN A 370 -11.40 -15.69 -19.07
N GLU A 371 -12.18 -15.61 -20.14
CA GLU A 371 -13.03 -16.70 -20.61
C GLU A 371 -12.20 -17.93 -21.02
N ILE A 372 -11.13 -17.73 -21.77
CA ILE A 372 -10.29 -18.84 -22.21
C ILE A 372 -9.53 -19.48 -21.04
N LEU A 373 -9.06 -18.69 -20.10
CA LEU A 373 -8.40 -19.21 -18.89
C LEU A 373 -9.38 -19.93 -17.96
N GLN A 374 -10.60 -19.43 -17.83
CA GLN A 374 -11.66 -20.08 -17.05
C GLN A 374 -12.03 -21.44 -17.69
N ARG A 375 -12.21 -21.47 -19.00
CA ARG A 375 -12.47 -22.73 -19.72
C ARG A 375 -11.32 -23.71 -19.56
N TYR A 376 -10.09 -23.26 -19.63
CA TYR A 376 -8.93 -24.10 -19.40
C TYR A 376 -8.90 -24.69 -17.99
N LYS A 377 -9.23 -23.89 -16.98
CA LYS A 377 -9.33 -24.36 -15.58
C LYS A 377 -10.36 -25.50 -15.44
N GLU A 378 -11.52 -25.38 -16.09
CA GLU A 378 -12.54 -26.43 -16.11
C GLU A 378 -12.07 -27.71 -16.82
N LEU A 379 -11.24 -27.56 -17.87
CA LEU A 379 -10.72 -28.70 -18.64
C LEU A 379 -9.55 -29.39 -17.92
N GLN A 380 -8.90 -28.76 -16.96
CA GLN A 380 -7.72 -29.35 -16.27
C GLN A 380 -8.04 -30.67 -15.58
N ASP A 381 -9.21 -30.80 -14.94
CA ASP A 381 -9.64 -32.03 -14.29
C ASP A 381 -9.87 -33.16 -15.32
N ILE A 382 -10.44 -32.82 -16.45
CA ILE A 382 -10.66 -33.77 -17.56
C ILE A 382 -9.32 -34.22 -18.12
N ILE A 383 -8.40 -33.30 -18.36
CA ILE A 383 -7.05 -33.58 -18.85
C ILE A 383 -6.28 -34.49 -17.88
N ALA A 384 -6.39 -34.25 -16.59
CA ALA A 384 -5.71 -35.03 -15.56
C ALA A 384 -6.20 -36.49 -15.49
N ILE A 385 -7.48 -36.71 -15.74
CA ILE A 385 -8.11 -38.05 -15.66
C ILE A 385 -8.04 -38.81 -16.96
N LEU A 386 -8.40 -38.14 -18.06
CA LEU A 386 -8.61 -38.77 -19.36
C LEU A 386 -7.49 -38.52 -20.40
N GLY A 387 -6.66 -37.52 -20.17
CA GLY A 387 -5.62 -37.08 -21.08
C GLY A 387 -6.10 -36.06 -22.12
N MET A 388 -5.14 -35.47 -22.84
CA MET A 388 -5.41 -34.47 -23.87
C MET A 388 -6.13 -35.02 -25.10
N ASP A 389 -5.95 -36.30 -25.39
CA ASP A 389 -6.47 -36.92 -26.61
C ASP A 389 -7.99 -37.05 -26.62
N GLU A 390 -8.60 -37.13 -25.45
CA GLU A 390 -10.06 -37.21 -25.27
C GLU A 390 -10.79 -35.88 -25.41
N LEU A 391 -10.06 -34.77 -25.52
CA LEU A 391 -10.66 -33.46 -25.72
C LEU A 391 -11.17 -33.30 -27.16
N SER A 392 -12.25 -32.53 -27.31
CA SER A 392 -12.71 -32.08 -28.64
C SER A 392 -11.63 -31.21 -29.31
N GLU A 393 -11.63 -31.14 -30.63
CA GLU A 393 -10.67 -30.27 -31.34
C GLU A 393 -10.79 -28.82 -30.96
N SER A 394 -12.00 -28.33 -30.66
CA SER A 394 -12.23 -27.00 -30.16
C SER A 394 -11.61 -26.78 -28.78
N ASP A 395 -11.72 -27.74 -27.86
CA ASP A 395 -11.11 -27.66 -26.53
C ASP A 395 -9.58 -27.77 -26.59
N LYS A 396 -9.01 -28.53 -27.51
CA LYS A 396 -7.56 -28.58 -27.75
C LYS A 396 -7.01 -27.22 -28.16
N ILE A 397 -7.73 -26.49 -29.01
CA ILE A 397 -7.36 -25.12 -29.41
C ILE A 397 -7.42 -24.18 -28.19
N VAL A 398 -8.48 -24.27 -27.40
CA VAL A 398 -8.63 -23.48 -26.17
C VAL A 398 -7.45 -23.73 -25.21
N VAL A 399 -7.10 -24.99 -24.96
CA VAL A 399 -5.98 -25.38 -24.10
C VAL A 399 -4.65 -24.82 -24.61
N SER A 400 -4.40 -24.96 -25.92
CA SER A 400 -3.19 -24.45 -26.56
C SER A 400 -3.05 -22.94 -26.39
N ARG A 401 -4.10 -22.17 -26.68
CA ARG A 401 -4.12 -20.73 -26.55
C ARG A 401 -4.05 -20.30 -25.08
N ALA A 402 -4.76 -20.97 -24.19
CA ALA A 402 -4.74 -20.70 -22.76
C ALA A 402 -3.32 -20.83 -22.17
N ARG A 403 -2.57 -21.86 -22.54
CA ARG A 403 -1.19 -22.06 -22.12
C ARG A 403 -0.26 -20.95 -22.63
N LYS A 404 -0.45 -20.52 -23.88
CA LYS A 404 0.28 -19.38 -24.44
C LYS A 404 -0.03 -18.09 -23.70
N ILE A 405 -1.30 -17.84 -23.40
CA ILE A 405 -1.77 -16.69 -22.63
C ILE A 405 -1.16 -16.69 -21.21
N GLN A 406 -1.22 -17.83 -20.50
CA GLN A 406 -0.61 -17.92 -19.17
C GLN A 406 0.87 -17.55 -19.18
N ARG A 407 1.63 -18.08 -20.13
CA ARG A 407 3.06 -17.79 -20.28
C ARG A 407 3.31 -16.35 -20.71
N PHE A 408 2.47 -15.79 -21.58
CA PHE A 408 2.58 -14.41 -22.04
C PHE A 408 2.19 -13.39 -20.97
N LEU A 409 1.43 -13.77 -19.94
CA LEU A 409 1.20 -12.96 -18.75
C LEU A 409 2.48 -12.74 -17.92
N SER A 410 3.48 -13.63 -18.05
CA SER A 410 4.79 -13.43 -17.45
C SER A 410 5.54 -12.28 -18.11
N GLN A 411 6.39 -11.62 -17.34
CA GLN A 411 7.16 -10.47 -17.79
C GLN A 411 8.44 -10.33 -16.99
N PRO A 412 9.60 -10.10 -17.62
CA PRO A 412 10.83 -9.82 -16.91
C PRO A 412 10.77 -8.43 -16.29
N PHE A 413 11.10 -8.33 -15.02
CA PHE A 413 11.14 -7.09 -14.27
C PHE A 413 12.54 -6.49 -14.22
N PHE A 414 12.63 -5.16 -14.27
CA PHE A 414 13.91 -4.44 -14.13
C PHE A 414 14.57 -4.73 -12.79
N VAL A 415 13.78 -4.68 -11.71
CA VAL A 415 14.28 -4.90 -10.35
C VAL A 415 14.71 -6.36 -10.09
N ALA A 416 14.28 -7.30 -10.90
CA ALA A 416 14.63 -8.72 -10.79
C ALA A 416 15.79 -9.13 -11.71
N GLY A 417 16.33 -8.23 -12.52
CA GLY A 417 17.34 -8.55 -13.54
C GLY A 417 18.59 -9.22 -12.97
N GLN A 418 19.05 -8.79 -11.80
CA GLN A 418 20.22 -9.38 -11.12
C GLN A 418 20.00 -10.84 -10.67
N PHE A 419 18.75 -11.24 -10.41
CA PHE A 419 18.42 -12.60 -9.99
C PHE A 419 18.07 -13.51 -11.16
N THR A 420 17.42 -12.97 -12.18
CA THR A 420 16.92 -13.72 -13.33
C THR A 420 17.89 -13.75 -14.51
N GLY A 421 18.81 -12.80 -14.58
CA GLY A 421 19.69 -12.58 -15.73
C GLY A 421 18.94 -12.07 -16.98
N LEU A 422 17.67 -11.69 -16.84
CA LEU A 422 16.85 -11.17 -17.93
C LEU A 422 16.80 -9.64 -17.87
N GLU A 423 16.83 -9.02 -19.03
CA GLU A 423 16.59 -7.57 -19.14
C GLU A 423 15.12 -7.27 -18.89
N GLY A 424 14.86 -6.32 -17.98
CA GLY A 424 13.50 -5.88 -17.65
C GLY A 424 12.79 -5.25 -18.84
N LYS A 425 11.48 -5.37 -18.87
CA LYS A 425 10.64 -4.82 -19.95
C LYS A 425 9.48 -4.02 -19.36
N TYR A 426 9.35 -2.77 -19.81
CA TYR A 426 8.12 -2.00 -19.68
C TYR A 426 7.27 -2.23 -20.92
N VAL A 427 6.02 -2.65 -20.76
CA VAL A 427 5.13 -2.95 -21.88
C VAL A 427 3.99 -1.94 -21.88
N PRO A 428 3.93 -1.04 -22.87
CA PRO A 428 2.80 -0.13 -23.03
C PRO A 428 1.49 -0.89 -23.17
N ILE A 429 0.41 -0.33 -22.64
CA ILE A 429 -0.90 -1.01 -22.64
C ILE A 429 -1.41 -1.34 -24.05
N SER A 430 -1.11 -0.49 -25.03
CA SER A 430 -1.45 -0.73 -26.44
C SER A 430 -0.80 -2.01 -26.99
N GLU A 431 0.46 -2.25 -26.63
CA GLU A 431 1.20 -3.46 -27.00
C GLU A 431 0.67 -4.71 -26.26
N THR A 432 0.28 -4.53 -25.00
CA THR A 432 -0.37 -5.59 -24.21
C THR A 432 -1.69 -6.03 -24.87
N ILE A 433 -2.56 -5.08 -25.18
CA ILE A 433 -3.85 -5.35 -25.84
C ILE A 433 -3.62 -6.02 -27.19
N ARG A 434 -2.72 -5.49 -28.01
CA ARG A 434 -2.38 -6.05 -29.33
C ARG A 434 -1.91 -7.51 -29.21
N GLY A 435 -0.97 -7.78 -28.33
CA GLY A 435 -0.39 -9.11 -28.18
C GLY A 435 -1.41 -10.16 -27.74
N PHE A 436 -2.21 -9.87 -26.72
CA PHE A 436 -3.25 -10.79 -26.26
C PHE A 436 -4.37 -10.98 -27.31
N LYS A 437 -4.75 -9.92 -28.01
CA LYS A 437 -5.73 -9.98 -29.09
C LYS A 437 -5.28 -10.92 -30.21
N GLU A 438 -4.03 -10.80 -30.65
CA GLU A 438 -3.46 -11.66 -31.68
C GLU A 438 -3.41 -13.14 -31.26
N ILE A 439 -3.13 -13.42 -29.98
CA ILE A 439 -3.18 -14.79 -29.46
C ILE A 439 -4.62 -15.32 -29.44
N LEU A 440 -5.58 -14.52 -28.99
CA LEU A 440 -7.01 -14.89 -28.98
C LEU A 440 -7.56 -15.18 -30.39
N GLU A 441 -7.14 -14.38 -31.36
CA GLU A 441 -7.51 -14.54 -32.76
C GLU A 441 -6.81 -15.72 -33.46
N GLY A 442 -5.84 -16.35 -32.79
CA GLY A 442 -5.12 -17.53 -33.29
C GLY A 442 -4.02 -17.22 -34.30
N LYS A 443 -3.58 -15.96 -34.42
CA LYS A 443 -2.50 -15.57 -35.34
C LYS A 443 -1.15 -16.25 -35.06
N HIS A 444 -1.00 -16.76 -33.84
CA HIS A 444 0.25 -17.38 -33.36
C HIS A 444 0.03 -18.85 -32.91
N ASP A 445 -0.96 -19.53 -33.45
CA ASP A 445 -1.28 -20.89 -33.05
C ASP A 445 -0.16 -21.89 -33.42
N ASP A 446 0.65 -21.58 -34.42
CA ASP A 446 1.80 -22.33 -34.86
C ASP A 446 3.07 -22.19 -34.02
N ILE A 447 3.12 -21.17 -33.14
CA ILE A 447 4.28 -20.88 -32.27
C ILE A 447 4.18 -21.73 -30.99
N PRO A 448 5.25 -22.49 -30.63
CA PRO A 448 5.26 -23.22 -29.37
C PRO A 448 5.10 -22.30 -28.12
N GLU A 449 4.36 -22.79 -27.13
CA GLU A 449 4.02 -22.02 -25.91
C GLU A 449 5.24 -21.52 -25.14
N SER A 450 6.39 -22.20 -25.22
CA SER A 450 7.63 -21.83 -24.52
C SER A 450 8.20 -20.48 -24.94
N TYR A 451 7.94 -20.03 -26.16
CA TYR A 451 8.42 -18.72 -26.64
C TYR A 451 7.70 -17.52 -26.00
N PHE A 452 6.52 -17.76 -25.44
CA PHE A 452 5.71 -16.73 -24.77
C PHE A 452 6.15 -16.45 -23.34
N LEU A 453 6.96 -17.32 -22.73
CA LEU A 453 7.45 -17.15 -21.38
C LEU A 453 8.48 -16.02 -21.31
N ASN A 454 8.34 -15.15 -20.33
CA ASN A 454 9.22 -13.99 -20.09
C ASN A 454 9.43 -13.13 -21.36
N ALA A 455 8.38 -12.92 -22.12
CA ALA A 455 8.35 -11.98 -23.22
C ALA A 455 7.79 -10.64 -22.74
N GLY A 456 8.27 -9.55 -23.31
CA GLY A 456 7.65 -8.25 -23.15
C GLY A 456 6.44 -8.12 -24.08
N SER A 457 6.65 -7.62 -25.29
CA SER A 457 5.62 -7.53 -26.32
C SER A 457 5.50 -8.81 -27.16
N ILE A 458 4.49 -8.87 -28.02
CA ILE A 458 4.35 -9.98 -28.97
C ILE A 458 5.51 -10.02 -29.97
N ASP A 459 6.12 -8.86 -30.27
CA ASP A 459 7.27 -8.77 -31.15
C ASP A 459 8.51 -9.47 -30.56
N ASP A 460 8.64 -9.47 -29.22
CA ASP A 460 9.69 -10.24 -28.53
C ASP A 460 9.51 -11.76 -28.74
N VAL A 461 8.26 -12.23 -28.76
CA VAL A 461 7.94 -13.63 -29.07
C VAL A 461 8.34 -13.97 -30.49
N LEU A 462 7.96 -13.11 -31.45
CA LEU A 462 8.30 -13.31 -32.87
C LEU A 462 9.82 -13.25 -33.12
N ALA A 463 10.54 -12.44 -32.37
CA ALA A 463 12.01 -12.36 -32.45
C ALA A 463 12.69 -13.64 -31.96
N LYS A 464 12.11 -14.33 -30.96
CA LYS A 464 12.64 -15.63 -30.48
C LYS A 464 12.45 -16.78 -31.46
N VAL A 465 11.49 -16.69 -32.40
CA VAL A 465 11.17 -17.71 -33.40
C VAL A 465 12.13 -17.65 -34.60
N LYS A 466 12.70 -16.47 -34.87
CA LYS A 466 13.69 -16.27 -35.95
C LYS A 466 15.08 -16.72 -35.54
#